data_e499977140722d9c7c0f2202269c108b
#
_entry.id   e499977140722d9c7c0f2202269c108b
#
_cell.length_a   1.000
_cell.length_b   1.000
_cell.length_c   1.000
_cell.angle_alpha   90.00
_cell.angle_beta   90.00
_cell.angle_gamma   90.00
#
_symmetry.space_group_name_H-M   'P 1'
#
loop_
_entity.id
_entity.type
_entity.pdbx_description
1 polymer ?
#
loop_
_entity_poly.entity_id
_entity_poly.type
_entity_poly.pdbx_seq_one_letter_code
_entity_poly.pdbx_strand_id
1 'polypeptide(L)'
;MGNPRAKKPAKAEKQKEITDIEVAKKMINIHQSAIDRKLEFNLSFDHVKRMLEYKNCFYTGITFTEEGPNARSFDRVDSDKGYIEGNVVACTIDINGKKSNLSIDEITCLYNKLVKPKFTKPKPTIDEDHQLDMVMNEMVKDLDFPLLNE
;
A
#
# COMPACT_ATOMS: atom_id res chain seq x y z
N MET A 1 36.90 31.94 0.60
CA MET A 1 36.23 30.97 -0.33
C MET A 1 36.25 29.62 0.34
N GLY A 2 35.13 29.21 0.93
CA GLY A 2 35.00 27.95 1.67
C GLY A 2 34.59 26.84 0.74
N ASN A 3 35.36 25.78 0.71
CA ASN A 3 35.15 24.57 -0.07
C ASN A 3 33.92 23.79 0.48
N PRO A 4 32.90 23.44 -0.30
CA PRO A 4 31.78 22.66 0.21
C PRO A 4 32.24 21.23 0.48
N ARG A 5 32.17 20.81 1.73
CA ARG A 5 32.42 19.42 2.17
C ARG A 5 31.49 18.48 1.40
N ALA A 6 32.08 17.65 0.54
CA ALA A 6 31.40 16.54 -0.10
C ALA A 6 30.80 15.62 0.96
N LYS A 7 29.48 15.44 0.91
CA LYS A 7 28.78 14.43 1.73
C LYS A 7 29.31 13.06 1.36
N LYS A 8 29.86 12.33 2.34
CA LYS A 8 30.24 10.92 2.19
C LYS A 8 29.02 10.13 1.70
N PRO A 9 29.18 9.22 0.71
CA PRO A 9 28.10 8.34 0.30
C PRO A 9 27.66 7.50 1.50
N ALA A 10 26.33 7.44 1.72
CA ALA A 10 25.74 6.60 2.75
C ALA A 10 26.18 5.14 2.49
N LYS A 11 26.71 4.50 3.55
CA LYS A 11 27.04 3.06 3.52
C LYS A 11 25.80 2.30 3.06
N ALA A 12 25.92 1.55 1.97
CA ALA A 12 24.88 0.61 1.56
C ALA A 12 24.68 -0.40 2.70
N GLU A 13 23.56 -0.30 3.40
CA GLU A 13 23.18 -1.28 4.42
C GLU A 13 23.01 -2.63 3.72
N LYS A 14 23.79 -3.62 4.16
CA LYS A 14 23.61 -5.00 3.72
C LYS A 14 22.20 -5.43 4.08
N GLN A 15 21.39 -5.74 3.07
CA GLN A 15 20.07 -6.32 3.29
C GLN A 15 20.21 -7.60 4.11
N LYS A 16 19.50 -7.66 5.22
CA LYS A 16 19.32 -8.90 5.98
C LYS A 16 18.57 -9.88 5.08
N GLU A 17 19.18 -11.00 4.79
CA GLU A 17 18.54 -12.10 4.05
C GLU A 17 17.42 -12.69 4.91
N ILE A 18 16.22 -12.80 4.34
CA ILE A 18 15.06 -13.41 5.02
C ILE A 18 15.24 -14.93 5.02
N THR A 19 15.35 -15.50 6.20
CA THR A 19 15.49 -16.94 6.37
C THR A 19 14.17 -17.67 6.28
N ASP A 20 14.19 -18.93 5.84
CA ASP A 20 12.99 -19.76 5.76
C ASP A 20 12.32 -19.96 7.14
N ILE A 21 13.11 -19.90 8.22
CA ILE A 21 12.61 -19.95 9.60
C ILE A 21 11.79 -18.71 9.93
N GLU A 22 12.23 -17.51 9.49
CA GLU A 22 11.46 -16.26 9.68
C GLU A 22 10.16 -16.30 8.90
N VAL A 23 10.18 -16.83 7.68
CA VAL A 23 8.97 -17.04 6.86
C VAL A 23 8.00 -17.99 7.55
N ALA A 24 8.47 -19.16 8.01
CA ALA A 24 7.64 -20.13 8.69
C ALA A 24 7.01 -19.58 9.97
N LYS A 25 7.77 -18.87 10.81
CA LYS A 25 7.26 -18.20 12.00
C LYS A 25 6.16 -17.19 11.67
N LYS A 26 6.38 -16.39 10.64
CA LYS A 26 5.40 -15.39 10.20
C LYS A 26 4.13 -16.06 9.70
N MET A 27 4.26 -17.11 8.91
CA MET A 27 3.15 -17.87 8.37
C MET A 27 2.28 -18.49 9.50
N ILE A 28 2.92 -19.08 10.52
CA ILE A 28 2.22 -19.61 11.72
C ILE A 28 1.43 -18.49 12.42
N ASN A 29 2.03 -17.32 12.62
CA ASN A 29 1.36 -16.19 13.28
C ASN A 29 0.15 -15.68 12.49
N ILE A 30 0.25 -15.61 11.16
CA ILE A 30 -0.86 -15.20 10.30
C ILE A 30 -1.96 -16.27 10.33
N HIS A 31 -1.59 -17.55 10.25
CA HIS A 31 -2.53 -18.66 10.32
C HIS A 31 -3.28 -18.67 11.65
N GLN A 32 -2.58 -18.48 12.78
CA GLN A 32 -3.23 -18.36 14.09
C GLN A 32 -4.23 -17.20 14.12
N SER A 33 -3.87 -16.04 13.56
CA SER A 33 -4.78 -14.89 13.46
C SER A 33 -6.02 -15.19 12.60
N ALA A 34 -5.87 -16.03 11.57
CA ALA A 34 -6.99 -16.49 10.74
C ALA A 34 -7.94 -17.39 11.54
N ILE A 35 -7.38 -18.34 12.29
CA ILE A 35 -8.15 -19.25 13.17
C ILE A 35 -8.95 -18.43 14.20
N ASP A 36 -8.28 -17.54 14.93
CA ASP A 36 -8.89 -16.74 16.01
C ASP A 36 -10.06 -15.90 15.49
N ARG A 37 -9.98 -15.46 14.23
CA ARG A 37 -11.00 -14.63 13.56
C ARG A 37 -12.00 -15.46 12.75
N LYS A 38 -11.84 -16.78 12.66
CA LYS A 38 -12.64 -17.68 11.83
C LYS A 38 -12.65 -17.31 10.36
N LEU A 39 -11.48 -16.94 9.85
CA LEU A 39 -11.27 -16.52 8.46
C LEU A 39 -10.50 -17.58 7.67
N GLU A 40 -10.72 -17.59 6.37
CA GLU A 40 -9.97 -18.43 5.45
C GLU A 40 -8.47 -18.08 5.50
N PHE A 41 -7.63 -19.13 5.39
CA PHE A 41 -6.19 -19.00 5.23
C PHE A 41 -5.75 -19.80 3.98
N ASN A 42 -5.20 -19.10 3.00
CA ASN A 42 -4.66 -19.69 1.77
C ASN A 42 -3.50 -18.84 1.26
N LEU A 43 -2.41 -18.77 2.06
CA LEU A 43 -1.17 -18.12 1.66
C LEU A 43 -0.09 -19.19 1.46
N SER A 44 0.59 -19.17 0.32
CA SER A 44 1.76 -20.01 0.08
C SER A 44 2.98 -19.48 0.84
N PHE A 45 3.95 -20.38 1.08
CA PHE A 45 5.24 -20.02 1.69
C PHE A 45 5.95 -18.93 0.88
N ASP A 46 5.97 -19.07 -0.44
CA ASP A 46 6.61 -18.13 -1.35
C ASP A 46 5.91 -16.75 -1.34
N HIS A 47 4.58 -16.73 -1.17
CA HIS A 47 3.86 -15.47 -1.04
C HIS A 47 4.26 -14.72 0.23
N VAL A 48 4.32 -15.43 1.38
CA VAL A 48 4.77 -14.83 2.65
C VAL A 48 6.22 -14.39 2.56
N LYS A 49 7.09 -15.16 1.91
CA LYS A 49 8.50 -14.81 1.69
C LYS A 49 8.61 -13.50 0.90
N ARG A 50 7.95 -13.39 -0.24
CA ARG A 50 7.92 -12.14 -1.05
C ARG A 50 7.42 -10.94 -0.24
N MET A 51 6.36 -11.10 0.56
CA MET A 51 5.87 -10.01 1.41
C MET A 51 6.89 -9.57 2.48
N LEU A 52 7.71 -10.49 2.98
CA LEU A 52 8.80 -10.17 3.90
C LEU A 52 9.99 -9.49 3.20
N GLU A 53 10.19 -9.71 1.92
CA GLU A 53 11.26 -9.11 1.12
C GLU A 53 10.94 -7.68 0.65
N TYR A 54 9.66 -7.28 0.61
CA TYR A 54 9.30 -5.90 0.25
C TYR A 54 9.94 -4.90 1.21
N LYS A 55 10.45 -3.82 0.67
CA LYS A 55 11.12 -2.77 1.46
C LYS A 55 10.17 -1.68 1.93
N ASN A 56 9.09 -1.49 1.20
CA ASN A 56 8.19 -0.36 1.38
C ASN A 56 6.75 -0.80 1.65
N CYS A 57 6.06 0.00 2.44
CA CYS A 57 4.64 -0.16 2.72
C CYS A 57 3.82 -0.07 1.44
N PHE A 58 2.91 -1.02 1.24
CA PHE A 58 2.01 -1.05 0.09
C PHE A 58 1.17 0.24 -0.05
N TYR A 59 0.66 0.79 1.06
CA TYR A 59 -0.24 1.94 1.02
C TYR A 59 0.46 3.29 0.94
N THR A 60 1.63 3.44 1.57
CA THR A 60 2.27 4.75 1.76
C THR A 60 3.61 4.89 1.06
N GLY A 61 4.20 3.79 0.59
CA GLY A 61 5.55 3.78 0.04
C GLY A 61 6.67 4.00 1.07
N ILE A 62 6.33 4.17 2.36
CA ILE A 62 7.32 4.36 3.43
C ILE A 62 8.17 3.11 3.59
N THR A 63 9.48 3.27 3.71
CA THR A 63 10.42 2.16 3.97
C THR A 63 10.21 1.59 5.37
N PHE A 64 10.16 0.25 5.47
CA PHE A 64 9.99 -0.42 6.75
C PHE A 64 11.21 -0.24 7.66
N THR A 65 10.93 -0.13 8.95
CA THR A 65 11.92 -0.16 10.03
C THR A 65 11.83 -1.48 10.80
N GLU A 66 12.84 -1.80 11.60
CA GLU A 66 12.80 -3.01 12.45
C GLU A 66 11.77 -2.88 13.57
N GLU A 67 11.61 -1.68 14.12
CA GLU A 67 10.72 -1.40 15.26
C GLU A 67 9.95 -0.09 15.06
N GLY A 68 8.93 0.12 15.90
CA GLY A 68 8.15 1.35 15.95
C GLY A 68 6.99 1.40 14.93
N PRO A 69 6.42 2.58 14.69
CA PRO A 69 5.20 2.73 13.88
C PRO A 69 5.39 2.32 12.41
N ASN A 70 6.61 2.42 11.89
CA ASN A 70 6.94 2.03 10.52
C ASN A 70 7.41 0.57 10.41
N ALA A 71 7.39 -0.21 11.49
CA ALA A 71 7.69 -1.63 11.42
C ALA A 71 6.65 -2.38 10.57
N ARG A 72 7.11 -3.50 9.96
CA ARG A 72 6.27 -4.27 9.03
C ARG A 72 5.14 -4.99 9.74
N SER A 73 3.95 -4.82 9.19
CA SER A 73 2.74 -5.58 9.51
C SER A 73 2.14 -6.16 8.23
N PHE A 74 1.19 -7.07 8.36
CA PHE A 74 0.40 -7.60 7.25
C PHE A 74 -1.06 -7.26 7.45
N ASP A 75 -1.65 -6.66 6.42
CA ASP A 75 -3.04 -6.24 6.41
C ASP A 75 -3.81 -7.01 5.33
N ARG A 76 -5.09 -7.22 5.60
CA ARG A 76 -6.04 -7.67 4.58
C ARG A 76 -6.64 -6.43 3.90
N VAL A 77 -6.44 -6.30 2.60
CA VAL A 77 -6.97 -5.15 1.82
C VAL A 77 -8.48 -5.05 2.02
N ASP A 78 -9.16 -6.16 1.85
CA ASP A 78 -10.58 -6.35 2.14
C ASP A 78 -10.73 -7.10 3.46
N SER A 79 -11.26 -6.42 4.47
CA SER A 79 -11.40 -6.96 5.83
C SER A 79 -12.45 -8.07 5.93
N ASP A 80 -13.36 -8.19 4.96
CA ASP A 80 -14.39 -9.23 4.92
C ASP A 80 -13.84 -10.56 4.37
N LYS A 81 -12.72 -10.52 3.65
CA LYS A 81 -12.03 -11.70 3.14
C LYS A 81 -10.97 -12.21 4.09
N GLY A 82 -10.57 -13.47 3.90
CA GLY A 82 -9.52 -14.12 4.68
C GLY A 82 -8.10 -13.71 4.31
N TYR A 83 -7.15 -14.43 4.89
CA TYR A 83 -5.73 -14.32 4.57
C TYR A 83 -5.44 -15.19 3.33
N ILE A 84 -5.81 -14.68 2.19
CA ILE A 84 -5.67 -15.34 0.89
C ILE A 84 -4.72 -14.54 -0.02
N GLU A 85 -4.11 -15.21 -1.00
CA GLU A 85 -3.28 -14.53 -2.00
C GLU A 85 -4.12 -13.47 -2.73
N GLY A 86 -3.50 -12.30 -2.98
CA GLY A 86 -4.18 -11.14 -3.57
C GLY A 86 -4.95 -10.26 -2.58
N ASN A 87 -5.23 -10.73 -1.35
CA ASN A 87 -5.89 -9.94 -0.32
C ASN A 87 -4.97 -9.51 0.82
N VAL A 88 -3.76 -10.04 0.92
CA VAL A 88 -2.83 -9.69 2.01
C VAL A 88 -1.65 -8.90 1.45
N VAL A 89 -1.33 -7.78 2.11
CA VAL A 89 -0.26 -6.87 1.73
C VAL A 89 0.65 -6.54 2.91
N ALA A 90 1.92 -6.22 2.61
CA ALA A 90 2.84 -5.71 3.63
C ALA A 90 2.62 -4.20 3.81
N CYS A 91 2.33 -3.78 5.03
CA CYS A 91 2.13 -2.38 5.38
C CYS A 91 2.81 -2.03 6.71
N THR A 92 2.83 -0.76 7.09
CA THR A 92 3.33 -0.34 8.40
C THR A 92 2.32 -0.63 9.51
N ILE A 93 2.80 -0.86 10.74
CA ILE A 93 1.93 -1.05 11.92
C ILE A 93 0.98 0.14 12.08
N ASP A 94 1.50 1.36 11.90
CA ASP A 94 0.70 2.59 12.03
C ASP A 94 -0.47 2.62 11.04
N ILE A 95 -0.21 2.35 9.76
CA ILE A 95 -1.26 2.35 8.74
C ILE A 95 -2.25 1.19 8.92
N ASN A 96 -1.76 0.02 9.32
CA ASN A 96 -2.61 -1.13 9.62
C ASN A 96 -3.59 -0.81 10.78
N GLY A 97 -3.07 -0.20 11.85
CA GLY A 97 -3.89 0.25 12.96
C GLY A 97 -4.93 1.30 12.58
N LYS A 98 -4.56 2.27 11.74
CA LYS A 98 -5.47 3.33 11.25
C LYS A 98 -6.55 2.78 10.31
N LYS A 99 -6.21 1.86 9.43
CA LYS A 99 -7.18 1.18 8.56
C LYS A 99 -8.11 0.28 9.37
N SER A 100 -7.56 -0.46 10.34
CA SER A 100 -8.32 -1.38 11.20
C SER A 100 -9.24 -2.29 10.37
N ASN A 101 -10.52 -2.36 10.71
CA ASN A 101 -11.53 -3.20 10.05
C ASN A 101 -12.40 -2.42 9.05
N LEU A 102 -11.99 -1.22 8.65
CA LEU A 102 -12.74 -0.47 7.65
C LEU A 102 -12.82 -1.26 6.35
N SER A 103 -14.04 -1.40 5.84
CA SER A 103 -14.31 -1.97 4.52
C SER A 103 -13.89 -0.98 3.42
N ILE A 104 -13.76 -1.48 2.21
CA ILE A 104 -13.49 -0.63 1.03
C ILE A 104 -14.60 0.41 0.84
N ASP A 105 -15.86 0.04 1.09
CA ASP A 105 -17.00 0.94 0.96
C ASP A 105 -16.96 2.05 2.01
N GLU A 106 -16.62 1.73 3.26
CA GLU A 106 -16.44 2.73 4.32
C GLU A 106 -15.31 3.69 4.02
N ILE A 107 -14.16 3.19 3.57
CA ILE A 107 -13.01 4.01 3.14
C ILE A 107 -13.43 4.93 1.98
N THR A 108 -14.15 4.40 0.99
CA THR A 108 -14.62 5.15 -0.16
C THR A 108 -15.63 6.22 0.27
N CYS A 109 -16.54 5.89 1.18
CA CYS A 109 -17.49 6.86 1.75
C CYS A 109 -16.77 8.00 2.48
N LEU A 110 -15.79 7.68 3.32
CA LEU A 110 -14.97 8.66 4.03
C LEU A 110 -14.20 9.56 3.06
N TYR A 111 -13.55 8.96 2.06
CA TYR A 111 -12.85 9.70 1.02
C TYR A 111 -13.78 10.67 0.29
N ASN A 112 -14.93 10.20 -0.16
CA ASN A 112 -15.90 11.03 -0.88
C ASN A 112 -16.43 12.21 -0.04
N LYS A 113 -16.61 11.99 1.28
CA LYS A 113 -17.13 13.04 2.17
C LYS A 113 -16.05 14.00 2.68
N LEU A 114 -14.83 13.52 2.91
CA LEU A 114 -13.77 14.30 3.55
C LEU A 114 -12.81 14.95 2.55
N VAL A 115 -12.55 14.29 1.43
CA VAL A 115 -11.51 14.70 0.47
C VAL A 115 -12.13 15.31 -0.78
N LYS A 116 -13.08 14.63 -1.41
CA LYS A 116 -13.68 15.06 -2.68
C LYS A 116 -14.29 16.47 -2.68
N PRO A 117 -15.00 16.92 -1.62
CA PRO A 117 -15.54 18.28 -1.58
C PRO A 117 -14.47 19.39 -1.52
N LYS A 118 -13.28 19.07 -0.98
CA LYS A 118 -12.18 20.04 -0.83
C LYS A 118 -11.38 20.25 -2.12
N PHE A 119 -11.55 19.35 -3.08
CA PHE A 119 -10.87 19.38 -4.38
C PHE A 119 -11.83 19.61 -5.56
N THR A 120 -13.07 20.02 -5.32
CA THR A 120 -13.89 20.57 -6.41
C THR A 120 -13.19 21.82 -6.93
N LYS A 121 -12.64 21.73 -8.13
CA LYS A 121 -12.14 22.91 -8.86
C LYS A 121 -13.21 23.99 -8.80
N PRO A 122 -12.85 25.28 -8.60
CA PRO A 122 -13.81 26.36 -8.78
C PRO A 122 -14.49 26.18 -10.14
N LYS A 123 -15.82 26.35 -10.18
CA LYS A 123 -16.57 26.29 -11.44
C LYS A 123 -15.84 27.17 -12.46
N PRO A 124 -15.48 26.66 -13.65
CA PRO A 124 -14.87 27.50 -14.66
C PRO A 124 -15.84 28.66 -14.98
N THR A 125 -15.35 29.86 -14.93
CA THR A 125 -16.02 31.03 -15.51
C THR A 125 -16.12 30.78 -17.01
N ILE A 126 -17.21 31.21 -17.63
CA ILE A 126 -17.85 30.81 -18.89
C ILE A 126 -16.93 30.84 -20.16
N ASP A 127 -15.64 31.12 -20.07
CA ASP A 127 -14.76 31.30 -21.24
C ASP A 127 -13.69 30.20 -21.46
N GLU A 128 -13.71 29.08 -20.69
CA GLU A 128 -12.67 28.05 -20.76
C GLU A 128 -13.11 26.68 -21.31
N ASP A 129 -14.32 26.56 -21.85
CA ASP A 129 -14.89 25.28 -22.32
C ASP A 129 -14.12 24.65 -23.52
N HIS A 130 -13.26 25.40 -24.23
CA HIS A 130 -12.54 24.86 -25.38
C HIS A 130 -11.13 24.34 -25.07
N GLN A 131 -10.53 24.70 -23.94
CA GLN A 131 -9.20 24.22 -23.56
C GLN A 131 -9.26 22.97 -22.66
N LEU A 132 -10.35 22.76 -21.90
CA LEU A 132 -10.49 21.62 -21.01
C LEU A 132 -10.63 20.29 -21.77
N ASP A 133 -11.36 20.27 -22.87
CA ASP A 133 -11.53 19.05 -23.68
C ASP A 133 -10.23 18.56 -24.32
N MET A 134 -9.30 19.47 -24.66
CA MET A 134 -7.98 19.09 -25.20
C MET A 134 -7.07 18.52 -24.12
N VAL A 135 -7.07 19.08 -22.90
CA VAL A 135 -6.22 18.62 -21.80
C VAL A 135 -6.72 17.29 -21.24
N MET A 136 -8.04 17.10 -21.15
CA MET A 136 -8.63 15.83 -20.68
C MET A 136 -8.39 14.69 -21.69
N ASN A 137 -8.45 14.97 -22.99
CA ASN A 137 -8.15 13.98 -24.03
C ASN A 137 -6.65 13.59 -24.08
N GLU A 138 -5.77 14.49 -23.71
CA GLU A 138 -4.33 14.19 -23.66
C GLU A 138 -3.96 13.39 -22.40
N MET A 139 -4.58 13.68 -21.24
CA MET A 139 -4.35 12.93 -20.00
C MET A 139 -4.91 11.51 -20.03
N VAL A 140 -5.94 11.24 -20.82
CA VAL A 140 -6.54 9.88 -20.94
C VAL A 140 -5.73 9.00 -21.89
N LYS A 141 -4.94 9.58 -22.83
CA LYS A 141 -4.13 8.80 -23.76
C LYS A 141 -2.93 8.10 -23.12
N ASP A 142 -2.46 8.57 -21.96
CA ASP A 142 -1.31 8.00 -21.25
C ASP A 142 -1.71 6.98 -20.15
N LEU A 143 -3.00 6.72 -19.99
CA LEU A 143 -3.51 5.70 -19.07
C LEU A 143 -3.85 4.42 -19.85
N ASP A 144 -2.82 3.63 -20.17
CA ASP A 144 -2.96 2.25 -20.63
C ASP A 144 -3.51 1.39 -19.46
N PHE A 145 -4.84 1.29 -19.35
CA PHE A 145 -5.48 0.26 -18.56
C PHE A 145 -5.58 -1.00 -19.42
N PRO A 146 -4.93 -2.11 -19.03
CA PRO A 146 -5.16 -3.38 -19.70
C PRO A 146 -6.62 -3.79 -19.47
N LEU A 147 -7.38 -3.84 -20.55
CA LEU A 147 -8.71 -4.44 -20.55
C LEU A 147 -8.59 -5.91 -20.12
N LEU A 148 -9.17 -6.24 -18.97
CA LEU A 148 -9.43 -7.62 -18.59
C LEU A 148 -10.43 -8.18 -19.60
N ASN A 149 -9.93 -8.93 -20.57
CA ASN A 149 -10.78 -9.75 -21.43
C ASN A 149 -11.19 -11.00 -20.64
N GLU A 150 -12.44 -11.34 -20.78
CA GLU A 150 -13.22 -12.46 -20.25
C GLU A 150 -12.54 -13.83 -20.33
#